data_c2c2dd5285263f740f70262f60f0328c
#
_entry.id   c2c2dd5285263f740f70262f60f0328c
#
_cell.length_a   1.000
_cell.length_b   1.000
_cell.length_c   1.000
_cell.angle_alpha   90.00
_cell.angle_beta   90.00
_cell.angle_gamma   90.00
#
_symmetry.space_group_name_H-M   'P 1'
#
loop_
_entity.id
_entity.type
_entity.pdbx_description
1 polymer ?
#
loop_
_entity_poly.entity_id
_entity_poly.type
_entity_poly.pdbx_seq_one_letter_code
_entity_poly.pdbx_strand_id
1 'polypeptide(L)'
;FAATAGAQDTKVAIGISGWTGFAPLTLAKEAGIFKKNGLDVSIKKIPQKDRHLAIASGDIQCAATTVETYIVWNANGVPITQLVQLDKSFGADGLAVRGNVAKIADLKGKTIGVDAPGTAPYFGLAWILKKNGMTMKDVTVATMSPQAAATAFIAGQNDAAMTYEPYLSGV
;
A
#
# COMPACT_ATOMS: atom_id res chain seq x y z
N PHE A 1 41.61 -28.31 14.98
CA PHE A 1 40.22 -27.87 15.19
C PHE A 1 39.88 -26.86 14.10
N ALA A 2 39.15 -27.28 13.07
CA ALA A 2 38.57 -26.35 12.08
C ALA A 2 37.35 -25.73 12.78
N ALA A 3 37.45 -24.46 13.16
CA ALA A 3 36.29 -23.67 13.52
C ALA A 3 35.43 -23.52 12.28
N THR A 4 34.28 -24.18 12.24
CA THR A 4 33.23 -23.86 11.26
C THR A 4 32.77 -22.45 11.60
N ALA A 5 33.26 -21.46 10.88
CA ALA A 5 32.69 -20.13 10.86
C ALA A 5 31.23 -20.31 10.38
N GLY A 6 30.29 -20.33 11.31
CA GLY A 6 28.86 -20.30 10.96
C GLY A 6 28.62 -19.05 10.13
N ALA A 7 28.10 -19.20 8.92
CA ALA A 7 27.73 -18.07 8.09
C ALA A 7 26.75 -17.21 8.89
N GLN A 8 27.08 -15.94 9.10
CA GLN A 8 26.18 -15.00 9.77
C GLN A 8 24.99 -14.75 8.88
N ASP A 9 23.78 -14.81 9.45
CA ASP A 9 22.55 -14.53 8.71
C ASP A 9 22.60 -13.14 8.06
N THR A 10 22.19 -13.05 6.80
CA THR A 10 22.11 -11.79 6.08
C THR A 10 20.94 -10.97 6.63
N LYS A 11 21.24 -9.76 7.11
CA LYS A 11 20.21 -8.84 7.63
C LYS A 11 19.45 -8.17 6.49
N VAL A 12 18.11 -8.24 6.53
CA VAL A 12 17.22 -7.62 5.54
C VAL A 12 16.08 -6.91 6.26
N ALA A 13 15.89 -5.63 5.97
CA ALA A 13 14.73 -4.88 6.43
C ALA A 13 13.72 -4.76 5.29
N ILE A 14 12.44 -5.10 5.56
CA ILE A 14 11.35 -5.06 4.59
C ILE A 14 10.31 -4.05 5.05
N GLY A 15 10.02 -3.04 4.21
CA GLY A 15 8.96 -2.07 4.44
C GLY A 15 7.59 -2.61 3.98
N ILE A 16 6.57 -2.55 4.86
CA ILE A 16 5.19 -2.96 4.54
C ILE A 16 4.16 -1.94 5.05
N SER A 17 2.90 -2.07 4.61
CA SER A 17 1.71 -1.40 5.19
C SER A 17 0.79 -2.43 5.86
N GLY A 18 -0.41 -2.00 6.23
CA GLY A 18 -1.44 -2.85 6.82
C GLY A 18 -2.22 -3.71 5.82
N TRP A 19 -1.86 -3.71 4.53
CA TRP A 19 -2.49 -4.55 3.51
C TRP A 19 -2.42 -6.03 3.87
N THR A 20 -3.56 -6.72 3.83
CA THR A 20 -3.66 -8.14 4.24
C THR A 20 -2.87 -9.09 3.35
N GLY A 21 -2.71 -8.76 2.06
CA GLY A 21 -1.92 -9.54 1.11
C GLY A 21 -0.41 -9.58 1.40
N PHE A 22 0.09 -8.78 2.37
CA PHE A 22 1.46 -8.87 2.85
C PHE A 22 1.65 -9.86 4.01
N ALA A 23 0.57 -10.51 4.47
CA ALA A 23 0.62 -11.52 5.54
C ALA A 23 1.65 -12.65 5.30
N PRO A 24 1.92 -13.13 4.07
CA PRO A 24 2.95 -14.13 3.83
C PRO A 24 4.33 -13.73 4.33
N LEU A 25 4.70 -12.45 4.29
CA LEU A 25 5.99 -11.96 4.80
C LEU A 25 6.05 -12.06 6.33
N THR A 26 4.98 -11.68 7.01
CA THR A 26 4.86 -11.82 8.46
C THR A 26 4.89 -13.28 8.87
N LEU A 27 4.13 -14.14 8.18
CA LEU A 27 4.13 -15.57 8.42
C LEU A 27 5.53 -16.19 8.24
N ALA A 28 6.22 -15.86 7.16
CA ALA A 28 7.56 -16.35 6.88
C ALA A 28 8.57 -15.96 7.99
N LYS A 29 8.43 -14.76 8.53
CA LYS A 29 9.23 -14.29 9.66
C LYS A 29 8.89 -15.07 10.94
N GLU A 30 7.62 -15.09 11.35
CA GLU A 30 7.19 -15.70 12.63
C GLU A 30 7.39 -17.23 12.64
N ALA A 31 7.20 -17.90 11.50
CA ALA A 31 7.47 -19.33 11.34
C ALA A 31 8.97 -19.67 11.18
N GLY A 32 9.87 -18.68 11.24
CA GLY A 32 11.30 -18.86 11.12
C GLY A 32 11.78 -19.31 9.73
N ILE A 33 10.94 -19.13 8.68
CA ILE A 33 11.28 -19.55 7.31
C ILE A 33 12.48 -18.74 6.80
N PHE A 34 12.49 -17.43 7.03
CA PHE A 34 13.62 -16.58 6.65
C PHE A 34 14.92 -17.05 7.33
N LYS A 35 14.86 -17.29 8.63
CA LYS A 35 16.04 -17.73 9.41
C LYS A 35 16.58 -19.08 8.94
N LYS A 36 15.70 -20.04 8.61
CA LYS A 36 16.11 -21.33 8.03
C LYS A 36 16.86 -21.19 6.69
N ASN A 37 16.68 -20.06 6.02
CA ASN A 37 17.34 -19.73 4.76
C ASN A 37 18.50 -18.71 4.91
N GLY A 38 19.01 -18.52 6.13
CA GLY A 38 20.15 -17.63 6.40
C GLY A 38 19.82 -16.14 6.32
N LEU A 39 18.56 -15.76 6.55
CA LEU A 39 18.09 -14.38 6.54
C LEU A 39 17.60 -13.96 7.93
N ASP A 40 18.15 -12.87 8.45
CA ASP A 40 17.64 -12.15 9.63
C ASP A 40 16.75 -11.00 9.15
N VAL A 41 15.43 -11.24 9.08
CA VAL A 41 14.46 -10.29 8.50
C VAL A 41 13.80 -9.45 9.57
N SER A 42 13.88 -8.14 9.42
CA SER A 42 13.06 -7.17 10.16
C SER A 42 11.94 -6.62 9.27
N ILE A 43 10.70 -6.57 9.78
CA ILE A 43 9.56 -5.99 9.09
C ILE A 43 9.26 -4.63 9.71
N LYS A 44 9.28 -3.58 8.87
CA LYS A 44 9.02 -2.20 9.28
C LYS A 44 7.70 -1.71 8.68
N LYS A 45 6.81 -1.16 9.49
CA LYS A 45 5.60 -0.49 8.99
C LYS A 45 5.97 0.90 8.51
N ILE A 46 5.93 1.12 7.21
CA ILE A 46 6.25 2.40 6.54
C ILE A 46 5.11 2.71 5.56
N PRO A 47 4.54 3.93 5.56
CA PRO A 47 3.55 4.33 4.58
C PRO A 47 4.02 4.10 3.15
N GLN A 48 3.14 3.70 2.24
CA GLN A 48 3.51 3.36 0.86
C GLN A 48 4.22 4.51 0.15
N LYS A 49 3.75 5.73 0.37
CA LYS A 49 4.32 6.96 -0.20
C LYS A 49 5.78 7.23 0.21
N ASP A 50 6.25 6.66 1.34
CA ASP A 50 7.57 6.95 1.91
C ASP A 50 8.59 5.82 1.71
N ARG A 51 8.17 4.61 1.27
CA ARG A 51 9.05 3.42 1.16
C ARG A 51 10.20 3.60 0.19
N HIS A 52 9.97 4.31 -0.93
CA HIS A 52 11.03 4.59 -1.90
C HIS A 52 12.15 5.45 -1.29
N LEU A 53 11.83 6.38 -0.40
CA LEU A 53 12.81 7.17 0.33
C LEU A 53 13.62 6.29 1.30
N ALA A 54 12.96 5.36 1.99
CA ALA A 54 13.61 4.42 2.89
C ALA A 54 14.53 3.42 2.13
N ILE A 55 14.19 3.06 0.89
CA ILE A 55 15.09 2.29 0.01
C ILE A 55 16.28 3.14 -0.41
N ALA A 56 16.04 4.36 -0.85
CA ALA A 56 17.09 5.28 -1.31
C ALA A 56 18.10 5.64 -0.20
N SER A 57 17.63 5.76 1.05
CA SER A 57 18.48 5.99 2.22
C SER A 57 19.23 4.74 2.71
N GLY A 58 18.82 3.54 2.27
CA GLY A 58 19.34 2.27 2.77
C GLY A 58 18.71 1.78 4.08
N ASP A 59 17.70 2.47 4.60
CA ASP A 59 16.98 2.07 5.83
C ASP A 59 16.23 0.74 5.69
N ILE A 60 15.84 0.39 4.47
CA ILE A 60 15.27 -0.90 4.09
C ILE A 60 15.91 -1.38 2.78
N GLN A 61 16.06 -2.68 2.63
CA GLN A 61 16.59 -3.33 1.42
C GLN A 61 15.48 -3.79 0.48
N CYS A 62 14.29 -4.03 1.04
CA CYS A 62 13.12 -4.50 0.30
C CYS A 62 11.86 -3.73 0.72
N ALA A 63 10.90 -3.64 -0.19
CA ALA A 63 9.58 -3.11 0.13
C ALA A 63 8.50 -3.98 -0.52
N ALA A 64 7.45 -4.30 0.24
CA ALA A 64 6.22 -4.78 -0.35
C ALA A 64 5.46 -3.57 -0.90
N THR A 65 5.05 -3.62 -2.16
CA THR A 65 4.36 -2.53 -2.85
C THR A 65 3.49 -3.08 -3.98
N THR A 66 2.82 -2.21 -4.69
CA THR A 66 1.97 -2.55 -5.83
C THR A 66 2.64 -2.20 -7.15
N VAL A 67 2.19 -2.84 -8.25
CA VAL A 67 2.84 -2.71 -9.56
C VAL A 67 2.87 -1.26 -10.05
N GLU A 68 1.76 -0.52 -9.93
CA GLU A 68 1.68 0.88 -10.33
C GLU A 68 2.62 1.77 -9.50
N THR A 69 2.73 1.52 -8.20
CA THR A 69 3.65 2.27 -7.32
C THR A 69 5.12 1.96 -7.66
N TYR A 70 5.43 0.70 -7.90
CA TYR A 70 6.75 0.27 -8.36
C TYR A 70 7.17 0.98 -9.66
N ILE A 71 6.25 1.10 -10.62
CA ILE A 71 6.50 1.82 -11.88
C ILE A 71 6.79 3.31 -11.60
N VAL A 72 6.01 3.95 -10.72
CA VAL A 72 6.21 5.35 -10.33
C VAL A 72 7.58 5.56 -9.67
N TRP A 73 8.00 4.66 -8.78
CA TRP A 73 9.31 4.77 -8.12
C TRP A 73 10.45 4.67 -9.12
N ASN A 74 10.39 3.70 -10.04
CA ASN A 74 11.39 3.58 -11.11
C ASN A 74 11.43 4.83 -12.00
N ALA A 75 10.29 5.36 -12.39
CA ALA A 75 10.20 6.58 -13.20
C ALA A 75 10.77 7.81 -12.49
N ASN A 76 10.73 7.82 -11.15
CA ASN A 76 11.29 8.88 -10.31
C ASN A 76 12.74 8.64 -9.88
N GLY A 77 13.44 7.71 -10.51
CA GLY A 77 14.87 7.49 -10.31
C GLY A 77 15.25 6.64 -9.10
N VAL A 78 14.30 5.88 -8.53
CA VAL A 78 14.59 4.86 -7.52
C VAL A 78 14.53 3.49 -8.21
N PRO A 79 15.67 2.97 -8.71
CA PRO A 79 15.69 1.72 -9.46
C PRO A 79 15.48 0.54 -8.51
N ILE A 80 14.40 -0.20 -8.74
CA ILE A 80 14.06 -1.40 -7.98
C ILE A 80 13.67 -2.53 -8.92
N THR A 81 13.83 -3.76 -8.44
CA THR A 81 13.46 -4.97 -9.17
C THR A 81 12.38 -5.71 -8.43
N GLN A 82 11.34 -6.10 -9.13
CA GLN A 82 10.30 -6.98 -8.57
C GLN A 82 10.86 -8.39 -8.44
N LEU A 83 10.86 -8.92 -7.23
CA LEU A 83 11.37 -10.26 -6.91
C LEU A 83 10.28 -11.32 -6.95
N VAL A 84 9.11 -11.03 -6.35
CA VAL A 84 8.02 -11.98 -6.19
C VAL A 84 6.69 -11.25 -6.09
N GLN A 85 5.63 -11.84 -6.61
CA GLN A 85 4.27 -11.42 -6.38
C GLN A 85 3.73 -12.16 -5.15
N LEU A 86 3.37 -11.41 -4.11
CA LEU A 86 2.84 -11.96 -2.86
C LEU A 86 1.34 -12.23 -2.93
N ASP A 87 0.62 -11.37 -3.65
CA ASP A 87 -0.84 -11.36 -3.67
C ASP A 87 -1.37 -10.69 -4.94
N LYS A 88 -2.64 -10.89 -5.22
CA LYS A 88 -3.42 -10.17 -6.22
C LYS A 88 -4.75 -9.76 -5.61
N SER A 89 -5.00 -8.46 -5.54
CA SER A 89 -6.29 -7.96 -5.07
C SER A 89 -7.44 -8.48 -5.94
N PHE A 90 -8.45 -9.04 -5.30
CA PHE A 90 -9.70 -9.46 -5.92
C PHE A 90 -10.86 -9.00 -5.04
N GLY A 91 -11.26 -7.73 -5.22
CA GLY A 91 -12.31 -7.09 -4.43
C GLY A 91 -11.84 -6.55 -3.06
N ALA A 92 -10.54 -6.59 -2.77
CA ALA A 92 -10.00 -6.10 -1.51
C ALA A 92 -9.60 -4.61 -1.53
N ASP A 93 -9.63 -3.97 -2.69
CA ASP A 93 -9.55 -2.51 -2.85
C ASP A 93 -10.93 -1.99 -3.22
N GLY A 94 -11.36 -0.88 -2.64
CA GLY A 94 -12.70 -0.36 -2.89
C GLY A 94 -12.88 1.12 -2.58
N LEU A 95 -13.90 1.69 -3.22
CA LEU A 95 -14.39 3.03 -2.96
C LEU A 95 -15.69 2.93 -2.17
N ALA A 96 -15.61 3.19 -0.87
CA ALA A 96 -16.79 3.33 -0.01
C ALA A 96 -17.47 4.67 -0.27
N VAL A 97 -18.79 4.66 -0.42
CA VAL A 97 -19.58 5.87 -0.70
C VAL A 97 -20.81 5.92 0.20
N ARG A 98 -21.33 7.13 0.45
CA ARG A 98 -22.59 7.33 1.19
C ARG A 98 -23.77 6.84 0.35
N GLY A 99 -24.87 6.47 1.03
CA GLY A 99 -26.09 5.96 0.37
C GLY A 99 -26.78 6.94 -0.60
N ASN A 100 -26.40 8.21 -0.61
CA ASN A 100 -26.88 9.22 -1.56
C ASN A 100 -26.03 9.29 -2.85
N VAL A 101 -24.99 8.48 -2.99
CA VAL A 101 -24.14 8.36 -4.18
C VAL A 101 -24.59 7.12 -4.95
N ALA A 102 -25.39 7.28 -5.98
CA ALA A 102 -25.90 6.17 -6.79
C ALA A 102 -24.99 5.80 -7.97
N LYS A 103 -24.16 6.75 -8.44
CA LYS A 103 -23.22 6.58 -9.55
C LYS A 103 -21.97 7.42 -9.32
N ILE A 104 -20.88 7.08 -9.98
CA ILE A 104 -19.59 7.79 -9.81
C ILE A 104 -19.70 9.28 -10.13
N ALA A 105 -20.54 9.68 -11.08
CA ALA A 105 -20.76 11.09 -11.43
C ALA A 105 -21.29 11.92 -10.25
N ASP A 106 -21.97 11.30 -9.27
CA ASP A 106 -22.50 11.99 -8.08
C ASP A 106 -21.39 12.40 -7.09
N LEU A 107 -20.17 11.92 -7.32
CA LEU A 107 -18.97 12.32 -6.55
C LEU A 107 -18.43 13.69 -6.95
N LYS A 108 -18.94 14.32 -8.00
CA LYS A 108 -18.48 15.65 -8.42
C LYS A 108 -18.64 16.67 -7.28
N GLY A 109 -17.54 17.36 -6.95
CA GLY A 109 -17.46 18.30 -5.84
C GLY A 109 -17.43 17.68 -4.44
N LYS A 110 -17.50 16.35 -4.32
CA LYS A 110 -17.46 15.63 -3.04
C LYS A 110 -16.05 15.48 -2.50
N THR A 111 -15.93 15.36 -1.18
CA THR A 111 -14.67 15.13 -0.51
C THR A 111 -14.40 13.63 -0.39
N ILE A 112 -13.25 13.20 -0.93
CA ILE A 112 -12.84 11.79 -0.94
C ILE A 112 -11.54 11.63 -0.16
N GLY A 113 -11.57 10.83 0.92
CA GLY A 113 -10.37 10.40 1.62
C GLY A 113 -9.61 9.37 0.79
N VAL A 114 -8.34 9.62 0.48
CA VAL A 114 -7.49 8.74 -0.33
C VAL A 114 -6.02 8.97 0.00
N ASP A 115 -5.18 7.96 -0.22
CA ASP A 115 -3.74 8.06 0.00
C ASP A 115 -3.07 9.00 -1.03
N ALA A 116 -1.81 9.30 -0.81
CA ALA A 116 -1.03 10.24 -1.60
C ALA A 116 -0.87 9.83 -3.08
N PRO A 117 -0.61 10.76 -4.01
CA PRO A 117 -0.23 10.45 -5.37
C PRO A 117 0.91 9.43 -5.44
N GLY A 118 0.84 8.50 -6.39
CA GLY A 118 1.83 7.42 -6.56
C GLY A 118 1.56 6.19 -5.71
N THR A 119 0.44 6.11 -5.00
CA THR A 119 0.01 4.93 -4.25
C THR A 119 -1.15 4.21 -4.95
N ALA A 120 -1.39 2.94 -4.60
CA ALA A 120 -2.47 2.13 -5.16
C ALA A 120 -3.86 2.76 -5.00
N PRO A 121 -4.27 3.23 -3.81
CA PRO A 121 -5.58 3.85 -3.65
C PRO A 121 -5.75 5.10 -4.53
N TYR A 122 -4.72 5.93 -4.65
CA TYR A 122 -4.77 7.11 -5.52
C TYR A 122 -4.93 6.73 -6.99
N PHE A 123 -4.17 5.75 -7.45
CA PHE A 123 -4.29 5.22 -8.80
C PHE A 123 -5.69 4.64 -9.05
N GLY A 124 -6.20 3.85 -8.12
CA GLY A 124 -7.53 3.24 -8.20
C GLY A 124 -8.64 4.28 -8.32
N LEU A 125 -8.61 5.33 -7.49
CA LEU A 125 -9.56 6.44 -7.56
C LEU A 125 -9.47 7.15 -8.92
N ALA A 126 -8.25 7.51 -9.35
CA ALA A 126 -8.05 8.19 -10.63
C ALA A 126 -8.57 7.36 -11.82
N TRP A 127 -8.37 6.04 -11.77
CA TRP A 127 -8.87 5.11 -12.78
C TRP A 127 -10.40 5.03 -12.78
N ILE A 128 -11.04 4.89 -11.61
CA ILE A 128 -12.50 4.87 -11.47
C ILE A 128 -13.11 6.16 -12.03
N LEU A 129 -12.59 7.31 -11.64
CA LEU A 129 -13.06 8.59 -12.13
C LEU A 129 -12.91 8.70 -13.66
N LYS A 130 -11.73 8.35 -14.20
CA LYS A 130 -11.46 8.39 -15.64
C LYS A 130 -12.41 7.50 -16.44
N LYS A 131 -12.70 6.29 -15.95
CA LYS A 131 -13.64 5.36 -16.60
C LYS A 131 -15.09 5.91 -16.65
N ASN A 132 -15.40 6.86 -15.77
CA ASN A 132 -16.71 7.51 -15.71
C ASN A 132 -16.70 8.95 -16.25
N GLY A 133 -15.71 9.31 -17.07
CA GLY A 133 -15.62 10.64 -17.72
C GLY A 133 -15.24 11.78 -16.78
N MET A 134 -14.70 11.46 -15.62
CA MET A 134 -14.25 12.41 -14.59
C MET A 134 -12.73 12.38 -14.42
N THR A 135 -12.22 13.36 -13.69
CA THR A 135 -10.81 13.49 -13.32
C THR A 135 -10.67 13.77 -11.82
N MET A 136 -9.44 13.71 -11.31
CA MET A 136 -9.16 14.09 -9.91
C MET A 136 -9.48 15.56 -9.59
N LYS A 137 -9.64 16.42 -10.61
CA LYS A 137 -10.03 17.83 -10.46
C LYS A 137 -11.55 18.03 -10.22
N ASP A 138 -12.34 17.00 -10.51
CA ASP A 138 -13.80 17.05 -10.32
C ASP A 138 -14.22 16.72 -8.89
N VAL A 139 -13.27 16.31 -8.03
CA VAL A 139 -13.49 15.94 -6.63
C VAL A 139 -12.55 16.71 -5.71
N THR A 140 -12.90 16.80 -4.43
CA THR A 140 -11.99 17.33 -3.41
C THR A 140 -11.21 16.17 -2.79
N VAL A 141 -9.89 16.14 -2.97
CA VAL A 141 -9.03 15.09 -2.43
C VAL A 141 -8.59 15.45 -1.02
N ALA A 142 -8.95 14.63 -0.04
CA ALA A 142 -8.43 14.67 1.33
C ALA A 142 -7.33 13.59 1.46
N THR A 143 -6.06 14.01 1.38
CA THR A 143 -4.94 13.07 1.41
C THR A 143 -4.72 12.54 2.82
N MET A 144 -4.86 11.22 2.98
CA MET A 144 -4.69 10.52 4.25
C MET A 144 -4.43 9.02 4.02
N SER A 145 -3.88 8.33 5.02
CA SER A 145 -3.66 6.88 4.90
C SER A 145 -4.99 6.12 4.71
N PRO A 146 -4.99 4.93 4.10
CA PRO A 146 -6.21 4.14 3.89
C PRO A 146 -6.99 3.85 5.17
N GLN A 147 -6.30 3.61 6.29
CA GLN A 147 -6.93 3.48 7.60
C GLN A 147 -7.62 4.78 8.04
N ALA A 148 -6.94 5.92 7.90
CA ALA A 148 -7.51 7.22 8.25
C ALA A 148 -8.68 7.59 7.35
N ALA A 149 -8.63 7.25 6.05
CA ALA A 149 -9.72 7.48 5.10
C ALA A 149 -10.99 6.71 5.51
N ALA A 150 -10.86 5.44 5.90
CA ALA A 150 -11.97 4.64 6.42
C ALA A 150 -12.52 5.24 7.72
N THR A 151 -11.66 5.59 8.68
CA THR A 151 -12.07 6.20 9.95
C THR A 151 -12.80 7.53 9.75
N ALA A 152 -12.27 8.42 8.90
CA ALA A 152 -12.89 9.70 8.57
C ALA A 152 -14.23 9.53 7.84
N PHE A 153 -14.36 8.51 7.00
CA PHE A 153 -15.61 8.16 6.35
C PHE A 153 -16.66 7.72 7.39
N ILE A 154 -16.32 6.79 8.28
CA ILE A 154 -17.23 6.35 9.36
C ILE A 154 -17.68 7.56 10.20
N ALA A 155 -16.76 8.46 10.55
CA ALA A 155 -17.03 9.68 11.32
C ALA A 155 -17.82 10.75 10.56
N GLY A 156 -18.17 10.56 9.29
CA GLY A 156 -18.93 11.54 8.50
C GLY A 156 -18.10 12.72 7.97
N GLN A 157 -16.78 12.67 8.07
CA GLN A 157 -15.88 13.75 7.65
C GLN A 157 -15.59 13.75 6.15
N ASN A 158 -15.76 12.61 5.48
CA ASN A 158 -15.61 12.45 4.03
C ASN A 158 -16.93 11.94 3.43
N ASP A 159 -17.21 12.34 2.18
CA ASP A 159 -18.32 11.80 1.40
C ASP A 159 -18.03 10.39 0.87
N ALA A 160 -16.75 10.10 0.63
CA ALA A 160 -16.27 8.80 0.16
C ALA A 160 -14.87 8.50 0.72
N ALA A 161 -14.48 7.22 0.68
CA ALA A 161 -13.13 6.78 1.03
C ALA A 161 -12.63 5.73 0.05
N MET A 162 -11.48 5.98 -0.57
CA MET A 162 -10.75 4.97 -1.32
C MET A 162 -9.79 4.26 -0.38
N THR A 163 -10.05 3.00 -0.09
CA THR A 163 -9.33 2.21 0.91
C THR A 163 -9.20 0.76 0.49
N TYR A 164 -8.69 -0.08 1.37
CA TYR A 164 -8.48 -1.51 1.14
C TYR A 164 -8.66 -2.31 2.43
N GLU A 165 -8.67 -3.65 2.32
CA GLU A 165 -8.75 -4.53 3.48
C GLU A 165 -7.50 -4.45 4.39
N PRO A 166 -7.69 -4.49 5.73
CA PRO A 166 -8.93 -4.81 6.46
C PRO A 166 -9.86 -3.62 6.73
N TYR A 167 -9.50 -2.43 6.26
CA TYR A 167 -10.25 -1.20 6.59
C TYR A 167 -11.55 -1.06 5.78
N LEU A 168 -11.57 -1.66 4.58
CA LEU A 168 -12.74 -1.60 3.69
C LEU A 168 -13.96 -2.31 4.26
N SER A 169 -13.78 -3.46 4.87
CA SER A 169 -14.88 -4.20 5.51
C SER A 169 -15.42 -3.54 6.79
N GLY A 170 -14.74 -2.51 7.29
CA GLY A 170 -15.16 -1.76 8.48
C GLY A 170 -16.03 -0.54 8.19
N VAL A 171 -16.30 -0.23 6.91
CA VAL A 171 -17.01 1.00 6.48
C VAL A 171 -18.38 0.75 5.89
#